data_8c8784d32ff4092a487d1ed9de05d9ce
#
_entry.id   8c8784d32ff4092a487d1ed9de05d9ce
#
_cell.length_a   1.000
_cell.length_b   1.000
_cell.length_c   1.000
_cell.angle_alpha   90.00
_cell.angle_beta   90.00
_cell.angle_gamma   90.00
#
_symmetry.space_group_name_H-M   'P 1'
#
loop_
_entity.id
_entity.type
_entity.pdbx_description
1 polymer ?
#
loop_
_entity_poly.entity_id
_entity_poly.type
_entity_poly.pdbx_seq_one_letter_code
_entity_poly.pdbx_strand_id
1 'polypeptide(L)'
;MLPEFQALYPEVDLDLDFNDHLVDVVEAGLDVVIRSGELADSRLVARRLGPFRFILAGSPDYLAARGIPQSPAELAQHSCLRYRFLSSGKLEEWVLPGMPPHLPAALVCNNMEAMLGAAVAGMGLAYMPDFLARDALGRGELQRVLAEDLTHTGQFSALWASSRQLSPKVRAFVDFVGGRLFKEG
;
A
#
# COMPACT_ATOMS: atom_id res chain seq x y z
N MET A 1 -17.06 2.07 2.96
CA MET A 1 -16.96 0.63 2.56
C MET A 1 -17.43 -0.30 3.67
N LEU A 2 -16.78 -0.40 4.88
CA LEU A 2 -17.22 -1.36 5.93
C LEU A 2 -18.66 -1.14 6.43
N PRO A 3 -19.13 0.10 6.73
CA PRO A 3 -20.53 0.32 7.12
C PRO A 3 -21.53 -0.13 6.05
N GLU A 4 -21.19 0.04 4.77
CA GLU A 4 -22.02 -0.41 3.65
C GLU A 4 -22.06 -1.94 3.57
N PHE A 5 -20.93 -2.62 3.83
CA PHE A 5 -20.90 -4.08 3.92
C PHE A 5 -21.81 -4.60 5.03
N GLN A 6 -21.72 -4.03 6.24
CA GLN A 6 -22.56 -4.42 7.35
C GLN A 6 -24.06 -4.16 7.10
N ALA A 7 -24.39 -3.08 6.39
CA ALA A 7 -25.78 -2.80 6.00
C ALA A 7 -26.34 -3.84 5.01
N LEU A 8 -25.49 -4.38 4.11
CA LEU A 8 -25.86 -5.42 3.14
C LEU A 8 -25.88 -6.83 3.74
N TYR A 9 -25.02 -7.07 4.73
CA TYR A 9 -24.83 -8.38 5.35
C TYR A 9 -24.85 -8.27 6.88
N PRO A 10 -25.98 -7.93 7.50
CA PRO A 10 -26.08 -7.65 8.93
C PRO A 10 -25.80 -8.85 9.83
N GLU A 11 -25.87 -10.06 9.26
CA GLU A 11 -25.56 -11.33 9.95
C GLU A 11 -24.08 -11.70 9.96
N VAL A 12 -23.21 -10.84 9.36
CA VAL A 12 -21.77 -11.10 9.28
C VAL A 12 -21.04 -10.20 10.27
N ASP A 13 -20.49 -10.79 11.32
CA ASP A 13 -19.59 -10.12 12.23
C ASP A 13 -18.22 -9.93 11.57
N LEU A 14 -17.65 -8.72 11.74
CA LEU A 14 -16.31 -8.38 11.26
C LEU A 14 -15.36 -8.27 12.44
N ASP A 15 -14.33 -9.11 12.45
CA ASP A 15 -13.15 -8.98 13.29
C ASP A 15 -11.95 -8.66 12.38
N LEU A 16 -11.33 -7.50 12.56
CA LEU A 16 -10.33 -6.97 11.65
C LEU A 16 -8.97 -6.86 12.35
N ASP A 17 -7.99 -7.58 11.81
CA ASP A 17 -6.59 -7.45 12.20
C ASP A 17 -5.81 -6.67 11.12
N PHE A 18 -5.22 -5.54 11.49
CA PHE A 18 -4.38 -4.71 10.62
C PHE A 18 -2.91 -4.94 10.95
N ASN A 19 -2.27 -5.77 10.16
CA ASN A 19 -0.94 -6.26 10.46
C ASN A 19 -0.19 -6.61 9.17
N ASP A 20 1.05 -6.15 9.05
CA ASP A 20 1.91 -6.41 7.89
C ASP A 20 2.80 -7.66 8.06
N HIS A 21 2.59 -8.45 9.12
CA HIS A 21 3.29 -9.72 9.26
C HIS A 21 2.76 -10.76 8.27
N LEU A 22 3.67 -11.58 7.75
CA LEU A 22 3.30 -12.79 7.02
C LEU A 22 2.78 -13.83 8.03
N VAL A 23 1.48 -13.74 8.33
CA VAL A 23 0.81 -14.74 9.18
C VAL A 23 0.43 -15.97 8.36
N ASP A 24 0.55 -17.15 8.96
CA ASP A 24 -0.09 -18.33 8.41
C ASP A 24 -1.60 -18.20 8.60
N VAL A 25 -2.31 -18.05 7.48
CA VAL A 25 -3.76 -17.82 7.46
C VAL A 25 -4.53 -18.93 8.16
N VAL A 26 -4.01 -20.16 8.08
CA VAL A 26 -4.64 -21.34 8.66
C VAL A 26 -4.42 -21.37 10.17
N GLU A 27 -3.17 -21.18 10.61
CA GLU A 27 -2.80 -21.22 12.04
C GLU A 27 -3.38 -20.05 12.81
N ALA A 28 -3.43 -18.85 12.19
CA ALA A 28 -4.04 -17.67 12.80
C ALA A 28 -5.57 -17.70 12.85
N GLY A 29 -6.19 -18.70 12.24
CA GLY A 29 -7.66 -18.85 12.25
C GLY A 29 -8.41 -17.80 11.43
N LEU A 30 -7.72 -17.06 10.59
CA LEU A 30 -8.30 -16.01 9.75
C LEU A 30 -9.17 -16.62 8.65
N ASP A 31 -10.34 -16.05 8.43
CA ASP A 31 -11.24 -16.48 7.35
C ASP A 31 -10.72 -16.03 5.98
N VAL A 32 -10.21 -14.79 5.90
CA VAL A 32 -9.65 -14.19 4.68
C VAL A 32 -8.58 -13.15 5.03
N VAL A 33 -7.54 -13.08 4.22
CA VAL A 33 -6.48 -12.06 4.32
C VAL A 33 -6.42 -11.29 3.02
N ILE A 34 -6.31 -9.97 3.10
CA ILE A 34 -6.06 -9.10 1.94
C ILE A 34 -4.60 -8.66 2.02
N ARG A 35 -3.82 -8.96 1.00
CA ARG A 35 -2.41 -8.54 0.94
C ARG A 35 -1.96 -8.24 -0.47
N SER A 36 -0.89 -7.46 -0.57
CA SER A 36 -0.12 -7.24 -1.80
C SER A 36 1.09 -8.16 -1.85
N GLY A 37 1.65 -8.34 -3.05
CA GLY A 37 2.88 -9.08 -3.27
C GLY A 37 2.68 -10.46 -3.88
N GLU A 38 3.78 -11.21 -3.98
CA GLU A 38 3.79 -12.55 -4.54
C GLU A 38 3.14 -13.58 -3.61
N LEU A 39 2.43 -14.51 -4.22
CA LEU A 39 1.67 -15.55 -3.53
C LEU A 39 2.43 -16.86 -3.64
N ALA A 40 3.28 -17.15 -2.66
CA ALA A 40 4.13 -18.34 -2.68
C ALA A 40 3.52 -19.59 -1.99
N ASP A 41 2.43 -19.44 -1.23
CA ASP A 41 1.86 -20.56 -0.47
C ASP A 41 0.77 -21.30 -1.24
N SER A 42 1.08 -22.53 -1.67
CA SER A 42 0.17 -23.41 -2.43
C SER A 42 -1.04 -23.92 -1.61
N ARG A 43 -1.05 -23.73 -0.30
CA ARG A 43 -2.21 -24.10 0.57
C ARG A 43 -3.32 -23.05 0.53
N LEU A 44 -3.06 -21.91 -0.06
CA LEU A 44 -4.02 -20.82 -0.15
C LEU A 44 -4.63 -20.71 -1.55
N VAL A 45 -5.92 -20.41 -1.55
CA VAL A 45 -6.62 -19.93 -2.76
C VAL A 45 -6.50 -18.42 -2.80
N ALA A 46 -6.22 -17.89 -3.99
CA ALA A 46 -6.06 -16.48 -4.21
C ALA A 46 -7.09 -15.95 -5.21
N ARG A 47 -7.68 -14.80 -4.89
CA ARG A 47 -8.46 -14.00 -5.84
C ARG A 47 -7.85 -12.62 -5.96
N ARG A 48 -7.47 -12.23 -7.17
CA ARG A 48 -7.02 -10.87 -7.46
C ARG A 48 -8.16 -9.88 -7.24
N LEU A 49 -7.90 -8.83 -6.47
CA LEU A 49 -8.85 -7.76 -6.19
C LEU A 49 -8.67 -6.57 -7.15
N GLY A 50 -7.42 -6.18 -7.40
CA GLY A 50 -7.10 -5.13 -8.35
C GLY A 50 -5.65 -4.64 -8.22
N PRO A 51 -5.14 -4.00 -9.28
CA PRO A 51 -3.82 -3.40 -9.27
C PRO A 51 -3.84 -2.04 -8.57
N PHE A 52 -2.66 -1.60 -8.13
CA PHE A 52 -2.38 -0.24 -7.72
C PHE A 52 -1.03 0.18 -8.28
N ARG A 53 -0.76 1.49 -8.31
CA ARG A 53 0.52 2.04 -8.75
C ARG A 53 1.26 2.63 -7.58
N PHE A 54 2.58 2.52 -7.62
CA PHE A 54 3.39 3.31 -6.71
C PHE A 54 3.59 4.72 -7.27
N ILE A 55 3.58 5.68 -6.36
CA ILE A 55 3.89 7.07 -6.66
C ILE A 55 4.99 7.57 -5.73
N LEU A 56 5.69 8.60 -6.16
CA LEU A 56 6.59 9.38 -5.33
C LEU A 56 6.00 10.78 -5.15
N ALA A 57 5.86 11.20 -3.89
CA ALA A 57 5.23 12.48 -3.58
C ALA A 57 5.88 13.17 -2.39
N GLY A 58 5.80 14.48 -2.34
CA GLY A 58 6.18 15.33 -1.22
C GLY A 58 5.22 16.50 -1.08
N SER A 59 5.22 17.18 0.07
CA SER A 59 4.39 18.36 0.25
C SER A 59 4.92 19.53 -0.60
N PRO A 60 4.02 20.47 -1.02
CA PRO A 60 4.44 21.66 -1.73
C PRO A 60 5.50 22.48 -0.98
N ASP A 61 5.37 22.59 0.35
CA ASP A 61 6.32 23.33 1.17
C ASP A 61 7.72 22.69 1.17
N TYR A 62 7.79 21.36 1.25
CA TYR A 62 9.04 20.63 1.13
C TYR A 62 9.68 20.85 -0.23
N LEU A 63 8.88 20.73 -1.30
CA LEU A 63 9.36 20.90 -2.68
C LEU A 63 9.78 22.34 -2.96
N ALA A 64 9.10 23.34 -2.40
CA ALA A 64 9.50 24.74 -2.51
C ALA A 64 10.84 25.01 -1.82
N ALA A 65 11.09 24.39 -0.67
CA ALA A 65 12.31 24.58 0.11
C ALA A 65 13.51 23.78 -0.44
N ARG A 66 13.28 22.60 -1.04
CA ARG A 66 14.34 21.66 -1.44
C ARG A 66 14.49 21.47 -2.94
N GLY A 67 13.58 22.05 -3.73
CA GLY A 67 13.48 21.82 -5.16
C GLY A 67 12.63 20.61 -5.51
N ILE A 68 12.19 20.54 -6.76
CA ILE A 68 11.48 19.40 -7.34
C ILE A 68 12.51 18.54 -8.08
N PRO A 69 12.72 17.27 -7.71
CA PRO A 69 13.68 16.41 -8.41
C PRO A 69 13.26 16.23 -9.87
N GLN A 70 14.20 16.47 -10.79
CA GLN A 70 13.99 16.36 -12.23
C GLN A 70 14.42 14.97 -12.76
N SER A 71 15.17 14.23 -11.98
CA SER A 71 15.62 12.87 -12.32
C SER A 71 15.72 12.01 -11.07
N PRO A 72 15.63 10.67 -11.19
CA PRO A 72 15.81 9.75 -10.07
C PRO A 72 17.18 9.88 -9.39
N ALA A 73 18.22 10.29 -10.10
CA ALA A 73 19.55 10.52 -9.52
C ALA A 73 19.58 11.63 -8.46
N GLU A 74 18.72 12.65 -8.60
CA GLU A 74 18.63 13.77 -7.67
C GLU A 74 18.03 13.38 -6.31
N LEU A 75 17.40 12.21 -6.21
CA LEU A 75 16.89 11.70 -4.94
C LEU A 75 17.99 11.51 -3.88
N ALA A 76 19.25 11.42 -4.28
CA ALA A 76 20.40 11.43 -3.36
C ALA A 76 20.50 12.72 -2.55
N GLN A 77 19.89 13.83 -3.01
CA GLN A 77 19.92 15.15 -2.36
C GLN A 77 18.64 15.45 -1.58
N HIS A 78 17.66 14.55 -1.62
CA HIS A 78 16.39 14.70 -0.94
C HIS A 78 16.29 13.87 0.33
N SER A 79 15.47 14.33 1.26
CA SER A 79 15.04 13.53 2.42
C SER A 79 14.06 12.46 1.95
N CYS A 80 14.40 11.19 2.09
CA CYS A 80 13.54 10.08 1.68
C CYS A 80 12.90 9.42 2.90
N LEU A 81 11.60 9.17 2.84
CA LEU A 81 10.84 8.46 3.86
C LEU A 81 10.76 7.00 3.43
N ARG A 82 11.37 6.09 4.21
CA ARG A 82 11.58 4.70 3.80
C ARG A 82 10.67 3.75 4.58
N TYR A 83 9.95 2.90 3.87
CA TYR A 83 9.17 1.84 4.49
C TYR A 83 10.06 0.64 4.83
N ARG A 84 9.82 0.03 6.00
CA ARG A 84 10.49 -1.19 6.44
C ARG A 84 9.48 -2.30 6.60
N PHE A 85 9.66 -3.39 5.85
CA PHE A 85 8.85 -4.59 6.02
C PHE A 85 9.10 -5.24 7.37
N LEU A 86 8.04 -5.47 8.14
CA LEU A 86 8.10 -6.15 9.44
C LEU A 86 8.59 -7.60 9.32
N SER A 87 8.15 -8.29 8.28
CA SER A 87 8.46 -9.71 8.05
C SER A 87 9.93 -9.99 7.74
N SER A 88 10.61 -9.07 7.03
CA SER A 88 12.00 -9.27 6.57
C SER A 88 13.00 -8.29 7.19
N GLY A 89 12.52 -7.20 7.82
CA GLY A 89 13.34 -6.09 8.27
C GLY A 89 13.96 -5.25 7.15
N LYS A 90 13.73 -5.63 5.89
CA LYS A 90 14.28 -4.92 4.72
C LYS A 90 13.52 -3.64 4.45
N LEU A 91 14.23 -2.65 3.89
CA LEU A 91 13.59 -1.45 3.36
C LEU A 91 12.94 -1.77 2.00
N GLU A 92 11.81 -1.16 1.74
CA GLU A 92 11.17 -1.22 0.43
C GLU A 92 12.09 -0.61 -0.63
N GLU A 93 12.23 -1.32 -1.74
CA GLU A 93 13.01 -0.83 -2.88
C GLU A 93 12.14 0.11 -3.70
N TRP A 94 12.65 1.31 -3.95
CA TRP A 94 12.05 2.23 -4.87
C TRP A 94 12.44 1.84 -6.30
N VAL A 95 11.47 1.58 -7.14
CA VAL A 95 11.71 1.06 -8.50
C VAL A 95 11.61 2.19 -9.50
N LEU A 96 12.74 2.88 -9.73
CA LEU A 96 12.89 3.94 -10.73
C LEU A 96 14.22 3.73 -11.50
N PRO A 97 14.22 3.91 -12.83
CA PRO A 97 15.46 3.81 -13.62
C PRO A 97 16.48 4.90 -13.22
N GLY A 98 17.73 4.55 -13.07
CA GLY A 98 18.81 5.52 -12.79
C GLY A 98 18.87 6.03 -11.36
N MET A 99 18.23 5.33 -10.42
CA MET A 99 18.32 5.66 -8.99
C MET A 99 19.75 5.55 -8.46
N PRO A 100 20.11 6.37 -7.46
CA PRO A 100 21.36 6.19 -6.74
C PRO A 100 21.31 4.88 -5.92
N PRO A 101 22.47 4.22 -5.72
CA PRO A 101 22.53 2.94 -4.99
C PRO A 101 22.10 3.07 -3.52
N HIS A 102 22.17 4.28 -2.98
CA HIS A 102 21.74 4.59 -1.62
C HIS A 102 20.87 5.83 -1.61
N LEU A 103 19.74 5.74 -0.92
CA LEU A 103 18.86 6.89 -0.66
C LEU A 103 19.03 7.35 0.78
N PRO A 104 19.17 8.68 1.02
CA PRO A 104 19.18 9.23 2.38
C PRO A 104 17.83 8.94 3.06
N ALA A 105 17.86 8.27 4.21
CA ALA A 105 16.65 7.98 4.98
C ALA A 105 16.47 9.03 6.08
N ALA A 106 15.55 9.97 5.90
CA ALA A 106 15.18 10.94 6.93
C ALA A 106 14.23 10.32 7.97
N LEU A 107 13.43 9.35 7.55
CA LEU A 107 12.55 8.56 8.39
C LEU A 107 12.56 7.11 7.90
N VAL A 108 12.56 6.18 8.83
CA VAL A 108 12.26 4.76 8.55
C VAL A 108 11.12 4.34 9.44
N CYS A 109 10.02 3.88 8.87
CA CYS A 109 8.89 3.36 9.61
C CYS A 109 8.28 2.15 8.90
N ASN A 110 7.41 1.46 9.59
CA ASN A 110 6.70 0.26 9.12
C ASN A 110 5.18 0.48 9.04
N ASN A 111 4.77 1.74 8.93
CA ASN A 111 3.37 2.12 8.81
C ASN A 111 3.23 3.16 7.69
N MET A 112 2.46 2.80 6.65
CA MET A 112 2.30 3.64 5.45
C MET A 112 1.48 4.91 5.74
N GLU A 113 0.54 4.87 6.66
CA GLU A 113 -0.24 6.07 7.03
C GLU A 113 0.61 7.08 7.82
N ALA A 114 1.46 6.58 8.72
CA ALA A 114 2.44 7.43 9.40
C ALA A 114 3.41 8.07 8.39
N MET A 115 3.82 7.33 7.37
CA MET A 115 4.69 7.84 6.31
C MET A 115 3.97 8.90 5.45
N LEU A 116 2.70 8.67 5.12
CA LEU A 116 1.85 9.66 4.45
C LEU A 116 1.76 10.95 5.28
N GLY A 117 1.46 10.84 6.58
CA GLY A 117 1.41 11.99 7.49
C GLY A 117 2.74 12.75 7.56
N ALA A 118 3.87 12.04 7.61
CA ALA A 118 5.20 12.66 7.59
C ALA A 118 5.48 13.38 6.26
N ALA A 119 5.06 12.83 5.12
CA ALA A 119 5.20 13.46 3.82
C ALA A 119 4.37 14.75 3.72
N VAL A 120 3.11 14.71 4.17
CA VAL A 120 2.22 15.89 4.25
C VAL A 120 2.81 16.97 5.16
N ALA A 121 3.42 16.57 6.29
CA ALA A 121 4.10 17.47 7.20
C ALA A 121 5.45 18.04 6.69
N GLY A 122 5.85 17.71 5.46
CA GLY A 122 7.06 18.27 4.84
C GLY A 122 8.38 17.63 5.27
N MET A 123 8.37 16.41 5.80
CA MET A 123 9.60 15.72 6.21
C MET A 123 10.44 15.21 5.04
N GLY A 124 9.83 15.01 3.86
CA GLY A 124 10.55 14.49 2.70
C GLY A 124 9.65 13.88 1.64
N LEU A 125 10.28 13.14 0.72
CA LEU A 125 9.62 12.39 -0.34
C LEU A 125 9.25 10.99 0.16
N ALA A 126 8.04 10.56 -0.14
CA ALA A 126 7.56 9.22 0.18
C ALA A 126 7.15 8.46 -1.08
N TYR A 127 7.59 7.20 -1.15
CA TYR A 127 7.20 6.24 -2.17
C TYR A 127 6.09 5.36 -1.59
N MET A 128 4.90 5.43 -2.17
CA MET A 128 3.72 4.80 -1.59
C MET A 128 2.68 4.44 -2.66
N PRO A 129 1.73 3.56 -2.35
CA PRO A 129 0.59 3.29 -3.23
C PRO A 129 -0.24 4.55 -3.49
N ASP A 130 -0.68 4.73 -4.74
CA ASP A 130 -1.43 5.89 -5.21
C ASP A 130 -2.78 6.08 -4.50
N PHE A 131 -3.46 4.98 -4.18
CA PHE A 131 -4.75 5.04 -3.47
C PHE A 131 -4.61 5.62 -2.06
N LEU A 132 -3.47 5.41 -1.38
CA LEU A 132 -3.22 5.96 -0.05
C LEU A 132 -3.06 7.49 -0.08
N ALA A 133 -2.40 8.01 -1.11
CA ALA A 133 -2.14 9.45 -1.25
C ALA A 133 -3.28 10.20 -1.95
N ARG A 134 -4.32 9.52 -2.44
CA ARG A 134 -5.39 10.11 -3.28
C ARG A 134 -6.00 11.36 -2.68
N ASP A 135 -6.41 11.29 -1.43
CA ASP A 135 -7.09 12.40 -0.75
C ASP A 135 -6.13 13.58 -0.52
N ALA A 136 -4.89 13.30 -0.10
CA ALA A 136 -3.88 14.34 0.12
C ALA A 136 -3.48 15.02 -1.21
N LEU A 137 -3.38 14.26 -2.30
CA LEU A 137 -3.18 14.81 -3.64
C LEU A 137 -4.37 15.67 -4.08
N GLY A 138 -5.60 15.18 -3.85
CA GLY A 138 -6.82 15.92 -4.19
C GLY A 138 -6.98 17.22 -3.43
N ARG A 139 -6.50 17.30 -2.19
CA ARG A 139 -6.47 18.52 -1.37
C ARG A 139 -5.25 19.41 -1.63
N GLY A 140 -4.32 18.98 -2.48
CA GLY A 140 -3.07 19.73 -2.75
C GLY A 140 -2.06 19.68 -1.60
N GLU A 141 -2.22 18.80 -0.63
CA GLU A 141 -1.28 18.60 0.49
C GLU A 141 -0.03 17.84 0.06
N LEU A 142 -0.14 17.08 -1.03
CA LEU A 142 0.98 16.40 -1.69
C LEU A 142 1.00 16.73 -3.18
N GLN A 143 2.19 16.70 -3.75
CA GLN A 143 2.45 16.81 -5.19
C GLN A 143 3.28 15.61 -5.64
N ARG A 144 2.88 14.98 -6.77
CA ARG A 144 3.65 13.90 -7.40
C ARG A 144 4.92 14.46 -8.03
N VAL A 145 6.00 13.69 -7.93
CA VAL A 145 7.28 13.98 -8.59
C VAL A 145 7.74 12.75 -9.36
N LEU A 146 8.52 12.92 -10.42
CA LEU A 146 9.07 11.87 -11.28
C LEU A 146 7.99 10.89 -11.79
N ALA A 147 6.82 11.40 -12.15
CA ALA A 147 5.68 10.54 -12.50
C ALA A 147 5.94 9.68 -13.75
N GLU A 148 6.73 10.17 -14.70
CA GLU A 148 7.06 9.45 -15.94
C GLU A 148 8.04 8.29 -15.70
N ASP A 149 8.81 8.33 -14.61
CA ASP A 149 9.78 7.30 -14.24
C ASP A 149 9.15 6.17 -13.42
N LEU A 150 7.92 6.34 -12.95
CA LEU A 150 7.23 5.43 -12.05
C LEU A 150 6.31 4.47 -12.82
N THR A 151 6.82 3.29 -13.13
CA THR A 151 6.07 2.24 -13.84
C THR A 151 5.69 1.06 -12.93
N HIS A 152 6.18 1.05 -11.68
CA HIS A 152 5.95 -0.04 -10.75
C HIS A 152 4.48 -0.13 -10.32
N THR A 153 3.93 -1.33 -10.45
CA THR A 153 2.56 -1.65 -10.03
C THR A 153 2.57 -2.77 -9.01
N GLY A 154 1.67 -2.67 -8.05
CA GLY A 154 1.37 -3.75 -7.13
C GLY A 154 0.02 -4.39 -7.44
N GLN A 155 -0.23 -5.53 -6.85
CA GLN A 155 -1.49 -6.26 -6.98
C GLN A 155 -1.99 -6.66 -5.60
N PHE A 156 -3.21 -6.29 -5.23
CA PHE A 156 -3.88 -6.84 -4.06
C PHE A 156 -4.62 -8.13 -4.39
N SER A 157 -4.54 -9.07 -3.47
CA SER A 157 -5.27 -10.34 -3.55
C SER A 157 -5.92 -10.66 -2.21
N ALA A 158 -7.12 -11.24 -2.27
CA ALA A 158 -7.75 -11.91 -1.14
C ALA A 158 -7.30 -13.37 -1.12
N LEU A 159 -6.89 -13.85 0.05
CA LEU A 159 -6.35 -15.19 0.27
C LEU A 159 -7.13 -15.89 1.37
N TRP A 160 -7.41 -17.17 1.18
CA TRP A 160 -8.03 -18.05 2.19
C TRP A 160 -7.52 -19.47 2.04
N ALA A 161 -7.69 -20.28 3.09
CA ALA A 161 -7.24 -21.66 3.09
C ALA A 161 -7.99 -22.51 2.05
N SER A 162 -7.27 -23.29 1.24
CA SER A 162 -7.84 -24.20 0.24
C SER A 162 -8.66 -25.34 0.87
N SER A 163 -8.36 -25.73 2.10
CA SER A 163 -9.10 -26.73 2.87
C SER A 163 -10.47 -26.23 3.35
N ARG A 164 -10.70 -24.93 3.37
CA ARG A 164 -12.00 -24.33 3.68
C ARG A 164 -12.74 -24.08 2.38
N GLN A 165 -13.85 -24.77 2.15
CA GLN A 165 -14.79 -24.34 1.11
C GLN A 165 -15.12 -22.87 1.36
N LEU A 166 -15.11 -22.08 0.30
CA LEU A 166 -15.43 -20.65 0.40
C LEU A 166 -16.80 -20.49 1.06
N SER A 167 -16.81 -20.20 2.35
CA SER A 167 -18.06 -20.02 3.08
C SER A 167 -18.85 -18.85 2.49
N PRO A 168 -20.19 -18.86 2.55
CA PRO A 168 -21.01 -17.77 2.01
C PRO A 168 -20.57 -16.38 2.52
N LYS A 169 -20.21 -16.27 3.81
CA LYS A 169 -19.72 -15.01 4.41
C LYS A 169 -18.42 -14.52 3.78
N VAL A 170 -17.45 -15.41 3.58
CA VAL A 170 -16.16 -15.07 2.96
C VAL A 170 -16.36 -14.69 1.50
N ARG A 171 -17.22 -15.43 0.76
CA ARG A 171 -17.55 -15.09 -0.62
C ARG A 171 -18.19 -13.71 -0.72
N ALA A 172 -19.19 -13.42 0.12
CA ALA A 172 -19.85 -12.11 0.15
C ALA A 172 -18.85 -10.98 0.40
N PHE A 173 -17.93 -11.17 1.37
CA PHE A 173 -16.90 -10.18 1.67
C PHE A 173 -15.92 -9.98 0.51
N VAL A 174 -15.39 -11.05 -0.05
CA VAL A 174 -14.42 -11.00 -1.16
C VAL A 174 -15.04 -10.39 -2.42
N ASP A 175 -16.31 -10.73 -2.75
CA ASP A 175 -17.05 -10.16 -3.88
C ASP A 175 -17.31 -8.66 -3.67
N PHE A 176 -17.71 -8.29 -2.45
CA PHE A 176 -17.99 -6.91 -2.09
C PHE A 176 -16.72 -6.04 -2.17
N VAL A 177 -15.61 -6.48 -1.56
CA VAL A 177 -14.34 -5.76 -1.56
C VAL A 177 -13.76 -5.67 -2.97
N GLY A 178 -13.73 -6.78 -3.71
CA GLY A 178 -13.23 -6.80 -5.09
C GLY A 178 -14.04 -5.92 -6.05
N GLY A 179 -15.32 -5.70 -5.75
CA GLY A 179 -16.16 -4.80 -6.52
C GLY A 179 -15.99 -3.30 -6.21
N ARG A 180 -15.26 -2.94 -5.14
CA ARG A 180 -15.23 -1.55 -4.63
C ARG A 180 -13.83 -1.00 -4.37
N LEU A 181 -12.89 -1.84 -3.90
CA LEU A 181 -11.58 -1.39 -3.42
C LEU A 181 -10.76 -0.67 -4.50
N PHE A 182 -10.91 -1.09 -5.76
CA PHE A 182 -10.12 -0.61 -6.90
C PHE A 182 -10.99 -0.08 -8.05
N LYS A 183 -12.27 0.21 -7.82
CA LYS A 183 -13.04 0.96 -8.81
C LYS A 183 -12.50 2.38 -8.84
N GLU A 184 -11.94 2.73 -9.99
CA GLU A 184 -11.68 4.12 -10.33
C GLU A 184 -13.03 4.86 -10.27
N GLY A 185 -13.11 5.87 -9.38
CA GLY A 185 -14.21 6.82 -9.36
C GLY A 185 -14.02 7.86 -10.46
#